data_f3151f87b30acefcb97952c3f3c2802f
#
_entry.id   f3151f87b30acefcb97952c3f3c2802f
#
_cell.length_a   1.000
_cell.length_b   1.000
_cell.length_c   1.000
_cell.angle_alpha   90.00
_cell.angle_beta   90.00
_cell.angle_gamma   90.00
#
_symmetry.space_group_name_H-M   'P 1'
#
loop_
_entity.id
_entity.type
_entity.pdbx_description
1 polymer ?
#
loop_
_entity_poly.entity_id
_entity_poly.type
_entity_poly.pdbx_seq_one_letter_code
_entity_poly.pdbx_strand_id
1 'polypeptide(L)'
;YLSEHGANILMLSKDESKLDVLYDEIVKTYNTDPCIFKCDLQKLNEDSAIEINKIINENYSGIDAVIFNAAALEKMSHIESYDLATWEKILKINLTSIFLIAKNLIPLLKESSNPRVIFTTSSVGKKGKAFWGAYSVSKAGLNALSEIIADEVESVSNIKVFNFDPKATRTKMRSLAYPAENPNTIKEPLKLMDYYLWMLSEDSSSSNEIHIEYKGDKFRW
;
A
#
# COMPACT_ATOMS: atom_id res chain seq x y z
N TYR A 1 -13.57 -4.56 -4.92
CA TYR A 1 -14.14 -3.19 -4.99
C TYR A 1 -13.59 -2.40 -6.18
N LEU A 2 -12.27 -2.27 -6.37
CA LEU A 2 -11.71 -1.56 -7.52
C LEU A 2 -12.09 -2.21 -8.85
N SER A 3 -12.11 -3.54 -8.94
CA SER A 3 -12.56 -4.26 -10.14
C SER A 3 -14.05 -4.04 -10.43
N GLU A 4 -14.89 -3.89 -9.40
CA GLU A 4 -16.29 -3.46 -9.53
C GLU A 4 -16.41 -2.09 -10.23
N HIS A 5 -15.39 -1.24 -10.08
CA HIS A 5 -15.31 0.08 -10.71
C HIS A 5 -14.44 0.08 -11.99
N GLY A 6 -14.21 -1.09 -12.58
CA GLY A 6 -13.58 -1.24 -13.89
C GLY A 6 -12.05 -1.29 -13.88
N ALA A 7 -11.39 -1.35 -12.73
CA ALA A 7 -9.95 -1.42 -12.68
C ALA A 7 -9.42 -2.83 -12.99
N ASN A 8 -8.44 -2.94 -13.89
CA ASN A 8 -7.60 -4.12 -14.06
C ASN A 8 -6.56 -4.15 -12.94
N ILE A 9 -6.43 -5.26 -12.23
CA ILE A 9 -5.63 -5.34 -11.01
C ILE A 9 -4.50 -6.36 -11.13
N LEU A 10 -3.24 -5.90 -11.03
CA LEU A 10 -2.12 -6.78 -10.74
C LEU A 10 -2.00 -6.99 -9.23
N MET A 11 -2.27 -8.20 -8.77
CA MET A 11 -2.30 -8.55 -7.35
C MET A 11 -0.98 -9.20 -6.91
N LEU A 12 -0.30 -8.59 -5.94
CA LEU A 12 0.95 -9.11 -5.37
C LEU A 12 0.73 -9.66 -3.96
N SER A 13 1.08 -10.93 -3.75
CA SER A 13 1.12 -11.56 -2.43
C SER A 13 2.05 -12.78 -2.42
N LYS A 14 2.52 -13.15 -1.24
CA LYS A 14 3.21 -14.44 -1.05
C LYS A 14 2.24 -15.64 -0.93
N ASP A 15 0.98 -15.39 -0.65
CA ASP A 15 -0.07 -16.39 -0.44
C ASP A 15 -0.83 -16.60 -1.76
N GLU A 16 -0.31 -17.53 -2.56
CA GLU A 16 -0.83 -17.86 -3.89
C GLU A 16 -2.29 -18.33 -3.83
N SER A 17 -2.63 -19.19 -2.87
CA SER A 17 -3.99 -19.72 -2.74
C SER A 17 -5.04 -18.62 -2.51
N LYS A 18 -4.67 -17.54 -1.81
CA LYS A 18 -5.58 -16.38 -1.67
C LYS A 18 -5.66 -15.52 -2.92
N LEU A 19 -4.57 -15.45 -3.66
CA LEU A 19 -4.58 -14.75 -4.96
C LEU A 19 -5.48 -15.49 -5.95
N ASP A 20 -5.39 -16.83 -6.03
CA ASP A 20 -6.22 -17.66 -6.92
C ASP A 20 -7.71 -17.49 -6.62
N VAL A 21 -8.10 -17.58 -5.35
CA VAL A 21 -9.50 -17.38 -4.93
C VAL A 21 -10.01 -15.99 -5.33
N LEU A 22 -9.20 -14.96 -5.11
CA LEU A 22 -9.59 -13.58 -5.46
C LEU A 22 -9.61 -13.36 -6.99
N TYR A 23 -8.68 -13.97 -7.71
CA TYR A 23 -8.64 -13.95 -9.17
C TYR A 23 -9.93 -14.55 -9.75
N ASP A 24 -10.29 -15.76 -9.32
CA ASP A 24 -11.49 -16.45 -9.78
C ASP A 24 -12.78 -15.66 -9.46
N GLU A 25 -12.85 -15.02 -8.29
CA GLU A 25 -13.95 -14.15 -7.93
C GLU A 25 -14.06 -12.94 -8.87
N ILE A 26 -12.94 -12.28 -9.15
CA ILE A 26 -12.92 -11.11 -10.04
C ILE A 26 -13.33 -11.49 -11.45
N VAL A 27 -12.72 -12.52 -12.04
CA VAL A 27 -13.02 -12.97 -13.40
C VAL A 27 -14.49 -13.42 -13.54
N LYS A 28 -15.04 -14.05 -12.51
CA LYS A 28 -16.44 -14.50 -12.51
C LYS A 28 -17.45 -13.35 -12.38
N THR A 29 -17.08 -12.28 -11.68
CA THR A 29 -18.02 -11.26 -11.21
C THR A 29 -17.95 -9.97 -12.01
N TYR A 30 -16.77 -9.59 -12.47
CA TYR A 30 -16.49 -8.30 -13.10
C TYR A 30 -15.91 -8.48 -14.50
N ASN A 31 -16.12 -7.50 -15.37
CA ASN A 31 -15.56 -7.47 -16.72
C ASN A 31 -14.21 -6.73 -16.71
N THR A 32 -13.23 -7.28 -15.98
CA THR A 32 -11.87 -6.75 -15.86
C THR A 32 -10.85 -7.87 -15.98
N ASP A 33 -9.61 -7.54 -16.31
CA ASP A 33 -8.52 -8.48 -16.51
C ASP A 33 -7.56 -8.46 -15.29
N PRO A 34 -7.81 -9.29 -14.25
CA PRO A 34 -6.89 -9.41 -13.14
C PRO A 34 -5.64 -10.19 -13.52
N CYS A 35 -4.51 -9.87 -12.91
CA CYS A 35 -3.28 -10.65 -13.01
C CYS A 35 -2.73 -10.94 -11.62
N ILE A 36 -2.02 -12.07 -11.47
CA ILE A 36 -1.41 -12.49 -10.22
C ILE A 36 0.11 -12.47 -10.34
N PHE A 37 0.77 -11.93 -9.34
CA PHE A 37 2.20 -12.09 -9.15
C PHE A 37 2.51 -12.59 -7.74
N LYS A 38 2.96 -13.85 -7.63
CA LYS A 38 3.42 -14.41 -6.35
C LYS A 38 4.72 -13.74 -5.95
N CYS A 39 4.69 -12.93 -4.92
CA CYS A 39 5.83 -12.14 -4.47
C CYS A 39 5.96 -12.15 -2.94
N ASP A 40 7.09 -12.64 -2.44
CA ASP A 40 7.46 -12.50 -1.03
C ASP A 40 8.31 -11.25 -0.85
N LEU A 41 7.71 -10.18 -0.32
CA LEU A 41 8.39 -8.90 -0.10
C LEU A 41 9.62 -9.01 0.82
N GLN A 42 9.70 -10.04 1.67
CA GLN A 42 10.89 -10.29 2.47
C GLN A 42 12.09 -10.72 1.61
N LYS A 43 11.83 -11.42 0.51
CA LYS A 43 12.85 -11.95 -0.41
C LYS A 43 13.06 -11.07 -1.64
N LEU A 44 12.22 -10.06 -1.84
CA LEU A 44 12.28 -9.19 -3.00
C LEU A 44 13.66 -8.53 -3.12
N ASN A 45 14.25 -8.61 -4.31
CA ASN A 45 15.48 -7.97 -4.70
C ASN A 45 15.28 -7.10 -5.95
N GLU A 46 16.34 -6.53 -6.51
CA GLU A 46 16.24 -5.69 -7.71
C GLU A 46 15.71 -6.46 -8.92
N ASP A 47 16.17 -7.71 -9.13
CA ASP A 47 15.71 -8.54 -10.25
C ASP A 47 14.21 -8.83 -10.17
N SER A 48 13.72 -9.20 -8.98
CA SER A 48 12.28 -9.43 -8.76
C SER A 48 11.45 -8.15 -8.96
N ALA A 49 12.01 -6.98 -8.61
CA ALA A 49 11.32 -5.72 -8.83
C ALA A 49 11.25 -5.35 -10.32
N ILE A 50 12.29 -5.68 -11.10
CA ILE A 50 12.30 -5.54 -12.57
C ILE A 50 11.29 -6.50 -13.22
N GLU A 51 11.14 -7.71 -12.69
CA GLU A 51 10.17 -8.70 -13.20
C GLU A 51 8.73 -8.18 -13.11
N ILE A 52 8.39 -7.37 -12.10
CA ILE A 52 7.07 -6.72 -12.00
C ILE A 52 6.81 -5.85 -13.25
N ASN A 53 7.79 -5.08 -13.70
CA ASN A 53 7.65 -4.26 -14.91
C ASN A 53 7.41 -5.10 -16.15
N LYS A 54 8.11 -6.24 -16.26
CA LYS A 54 7.92 -7.17 -17.37
C LYS A 54 6.49 -7.71 -17.40
N ILE A 55 5.98 -8.15 -16.26
CA ILE A 55 4.60 -8.66 -16.13
C ILE A 55 3.58 -7.58 -16.48
N ILE A 56 3.78 -6.33 -16.05
CA ILE A 56 2.91 -5.21 -16.42
C ILE A 56 2.89 -5.04 -17.93
N ASN A 57 4.04 -5.01 -18.59
CA ASN A 57 4.15 -4.80 -20.03
C ASN A 57 3.62 -5.99 -20.86
N GLU A 58 3.68 -7.21 -20.33
CA GLU A 58 3.15 -8.42 -20.99
C GLU A 58 1.62 -8.54 -20.89
N ASN A 59 1.01 -8.03 -19.83
CA ASN A 59 -0.42 -8.18 -19.57
C ASN A 59 -1.22 -6.90 -19.79
N TYR A 60 -0.58 -5.73 -19.72
CA TYR A 60 -1.23 -4.42 -19.82
C TYR A 60 -0.41 -3.47 -20.70
N SER A 61 -1.05 -2.43 -21.19
CA SER A 61 -0.38 -1.36 -21.96
C SER A 61 0.41 -0.37 -21.10
N GLY A 62 0.37 -0.51 -19.77
CA GLY A 62 1.01 0.36 -18.80
C GLY A 62 0.39 0.23 -17.42
N ILE A 63 0.67 1.17 -16.54
CA ILE A 63 0.14 1.22 -15.18
C ILE A 63 -0.30 2.64 -14.84
N ASP A 64 -1.51 2.77 -14.27
CA ASP A 64 -2.05 4.07 -13.84
C ASP A 64 -1.83 4.30 -12.34
N ALA A 65 -1.79 3.24 -11.53
CA ALA A 65 -1.64 3.41 -10.10
C ALA A 65 -0.86 2.27 -9.44
N VAL A 66 -0.19 2.58 -8.33
CA VAL A 66 0.35 1.61 -7.41
C VAL A 66 -0.13 1.89 -5.99
N ILE A 67 -0.61 0.84 -5.30
CA ILE A 67 -1.06 0.92 -3.91
C ILE A 67 -0.15 0.05 -3.04
N PHE A 68 0.70 0.68 -2.25
CA PHE A 68 1.56 0.03 -1.27
C PHE A 68 0.80 -0.20 0.04
N ASN A 69 0.00 -1.28 0.07
CA ASN A 69 -0.82 -1.63 1.23
C ASN A 69 -0.24 -2.77 2.07
N ALA A 70 0.53 -3.66 1.47
CA ALA A 70 1.11 -4.79 2.18
C ALA A 70 2.08 -4.33 3.28
N ALA A 71 1.95 -4.91 4.46
CA ALA A 71 2.84 -4.65 5.59
C ALA A 71 2.88 -5.85 6.54
N ALA A 72 3.97 -5.95 7.29
CA ALA A 72 4.13 -6.89 8.39
C ALA A 72 4.15 -6.15 9.73
N LEU A 73 3.52 -6.75 10.73
CA LEU A 73 3.63 -6.43 12.14
C LEU A 73 3.90 -7.72 12.88
N GLU A 74 4.88 -7.72 13.75
CA GLU A 74 5.21 -8.85 14.62
C GLU A 74 4.83 -8.54 16.08
N LYS A 75 5.23 -9.42 17.00
CA LYS A 75 4.94 -9.25 18.43
C LYS A 75 5.49 -7.91 18.94
N MET A 76 4.66 -7.19 19.67
CA MET A 76 5.03 -5.95 20.34
C MET A 76 6.10 -6.20 21.40
N SER A 77 7.19 -5.42 21.39
CA SER A 77 8.32 -5.62 22.30
C SER A 77 8.96 -4.30 22.69
N HIS A 78 9.62 -4.28 23.87
CA HIS A 78 10.53 -3.19 24.26
C HIS A 78 11.70 -3.12 23.28
N ILE A 79 12.24 -1.92 23.06
CA ILE A 79 13.35 -1.74 22.13
C ILE A 79 14.62 -2.47 22.59
N GLU A 80 14.86 -2.53 23.87
CA GLU A 80 16.01 -3.24 24.47
C GLU A 80 15.96 -4.77 24.28
N SER A 81 14.76 -5.30 24.08
CA SER A 81 14.52 -6.75 23.88
C SER A 81 14.07 -7.06 22.45
N TYR A 82 14.21 -6.12 21.54
CA TYR A 82 13.76 -6.30 20.17
C TYR A 82 14.72 -7.20 19.39
N ASP A 83 14.22 -8.30 18.84
CA ASP A 83 15.02 -9.22 18.06
C ASP A 83 15.49 -8.59 16.74
N LEU A 84 16.79 -8.67 16.44
CA LEU A 84 17.39 -8.07 15.25
C LEU A 84 16.81 -8.65 13.95
N ALA A 85 16.63 -9.96 13.86
CA ALA A 85 16.09 -10.59 12.66
C ALA A 85 14.64 -10.14 12.39
N THR A 86 13.84 -9.98 13.43
CA THR A 86 12.49 -9.41 13.35
C THR A 86 12.53 -7.94 12.94
N TRP A 87 13.46 -7.16 13.45
CA TRP A 87 13.66 -5.77 13.06
C TRP A 87 13.96 -5.66 11.55
N GLU A 88 14.97 -6.37 11.09
CA GLU A 88 15.39 -6.38 9.67
C GLU A 88 14.27 -6.87 8.75
N LYS A 89 13.56 -7.94 9.14
CA LYS A 89 12.41 -8.45 8.39
C LYS A 89 11.32 -7.39 8.20
N ILE A 90 10.95 -6.68 9.26
CA ILE A 90 9.90 -5.65 9.19
C ILE A 90 10.35 -4.48 8.31
N LEU A 91 11.58 -3.99 8.48
CA LEU A 91 12.13 -2.93 7.62
C LEU A 91 12.21 -3.39 6.15
N LYS A 92 12.62 -4.62 5.92
CA LYS A 92 12.66 -5.19 4.56
C LYS A 92 11.30 -5.21 3.91
N ILE A 93 10.27 -5.71 4.59
CA ILE A 93 8.90 -5.83 4.04
C ILE A 93 8.23 -4.46 3.91
N ASN A 94 8.30 -3.62 4.95
CA ASN A 94 7.49 -2.41 5.03
C ASN A 94 8.14 -1.17 4.42
N LEU A 95 9.42 -1.20 4.09
CA LEU A 95 10.15 -0.05 3.59
C LEU A 95 11.05 -0.40 2.40
N THR A 96 12.04 -1.30 2.56
CA THR A 96 13.01 -1.58 1.50
C THR A 96 12.35 -2.17 0.25
N SER A 97 11.41 -3.12 0.42
CA SER A 97 10.70 -3.70 -0.72
C SER A 97 9.86 -2.66 -1.46
N ILE A 98 9.22 -1.76 -0.73
CA ILE A 98 8.42 -0.67 -1.29
C ILE A 98 9.31 0.28 -2.09
N PHE A 99 10.47 0.65 -1.56
CA PHE A 99 11.46 1.44 -2.29
C PHE A 99 11.87 0.76 -3.61
N LEU A 100 12.19 -0.54 -3.59
CA LEU A 100 12.59 -1.28 -4.79
C LEU A 100 11.48 -1.31 -5.85
N ILE A 101 10.24 -1.52 -5.44
CA ILE A 101 9.09 -1.52 -6.37
C ILE A 101 8.85 -0.10 -6.90
N ALA A 102 8.80 0.92 -6.03
CA ALA A 102 8.59 2.31 -6.43
C ALA A 102 9.65 2.80 -7.42
N LYS A 103 10.93 2.54 -7.15
CA LYS A 103 12.07 2.84 -8.05
C LYS A 103 11.82 2.35 -9.49
N ASN A 104 11.24 1.16 -9.63
CA ASN A 104 11.00 0.55 -10.93
C ASN A 104 9.67 0.98 -11.56
N LEU A 105 8.62 1.27 -10.77
CA LEU A 105 7.30 1.62 -11.29
C LEU A 105 7.14 3.13 -11.61
N ILE A 106 7.86 4.03 -10.93
CA ILE A 106 7.77 5.47 -11.19
C ILE A 106 8.02 5.83 -12.68
N PRO A 107 9.02 5.27 -13.38
CA PRO A 107 9.19 5.52 -14.80
C PRO A 107 7.99 5.11 -15.65
N LEU A 108 7.35 3.98 -15.36
CA LEU A 108 6.14 3.51 -16.07
C LEU A 108 4.93 4.39 -15.76
N LEU A 109 4.78 4.81 -14.51
CA LEU A 109 3.69 5.71 -14.11
C LEU A 109 3.74 7.07 -14.81
N LYS A 110 4.92 7.56 -15.19
CA LYS A 110 5.06 8.82 -15.93
C LYS A 110 4.40 8.80 -17.32
N GLU A 111 4.19 7.62 -17.88
CA GLU A 111 3.52 7.44 -19.18
C GLU A 111 1.98 7.48 -19.08
N SER A 112 1.43 7.36 -17.88
CA SER A 112 -0.02 7.43 -17.66
C SER A 112 -0.54 8.87 -17.71
N SER A 113 -1.80 9.02 -18.14
CA SER A 113 -2.51 10.31 -18.11
C SER A 113 -2.97 10.71 -16.71
N ASN A 114 -3.17 9.75 -15.81
CA ASN A 114 -3.67 9.98 -14.44
C ASN A 114 -2.91 9.14 -13.40
N PRO A 115 -1.58 9.34 -13.26
CA PRO A 115 -0.75 8.46 -12.46
C PRO A 115 -0.90 8.70 -10.96
N ARG A 116 -0.99 7.60 -10.18
CA ARG A 116 -1.18 7.64 -8.73
C ARG A 116 -0.24 6.70 -7.98
N VAL A 117 0.32 7.20 -6.89
CA VAL A 117 1.10 6.40 -5.93
C VAL A 117 0.46 6.55 -4.55
N ILE A 118 0.00 5.44 -3.98
CA ILE A 118 -0.68 5.45 -2.68
C ILE A 118 0.10 4.59 -1.69
N PHE A 119 0.52 5.18 -0.59
CA PHE A 119 1.17 4.50 0.52
C PHE A 119 0.19 4.36 1.69
N THR A 120 -0.06 3.15 2.16
CA THR A 120 -0.83 2.93 3.39
C THR A 120 0.09 3.08 4.60
N THR A 121 -0.09 4.16 5.34
CA THR A 121 0.70 4.52 6.51
C THR A 121 -0.01 4.24 7.84
N SER A 122 0.40 4.88 8.90
CA SER A 122 -0.18 4.76 10.24
C SER A 122 0.21 5.96 11.10
N SER A 123 -0.63 6.31 12.07
CA SER A 123 -0.33 7.34 13.07
C SER A 123 0.95 7.07 13.88
N VAL A 124 1.34 5.80 14.04
CA VAL A 124 2.62 5.46 14.70
C VAL A 124 3.86 5.75 13.83
N GLY A 125 3.67 6.03 12.54
CA GLY A 125 4.70 6.56 11.66
C GLY A 125 4.88 8.08 11.77
N LYS A 126 3.86 8.81 12.24
CA LYS A 126 3.97 10.25 12.52
C LYS A 126 4.59 10.52 13.91
N LYS A 127 4.22 9.69 14.88
CA LYS A 127 4.74 9.77 16.25
C LYS A 127 5.01 8.37 16.77
N GLY A 128 6.28 8.07 17.06
CA GLY A 128 6.68 6.80 17.65
C GLY A 128 5.91 6.49 18.92
N LYS A 129 5.58 5.21 19.12
CA LYS A 129 4.85 4.71 20.27
C LYS A 129 5.58 3.53 20.89
N ALA A 130 5.61 3.44 22.22
CA ALA A 130 6.23 2.34 22.96
C ALA A 130 5.74 0.98 22.41
N PHE A 131 6.64 0.02 22.31
CA PHE A 131 6.46 -1.36 21.84
C PHE A 131 6.28 -1.53 20.33
N TRP A 132 6.13 -0.47 19.54
CA TRP A 132 5.93 -0.55 18.09
C TRP A 132 7.21 -0.70 17.26
N GLY A 133 8.38 -0.54 17.87
CA GLY A 133 9.72 -0.81 17.34
C GLY A 133 9.88 -0.61 15.82
N ALA A 134 10.29 -1.66 15.13
CA ALA A 134 10.54 -1.62 13.68
C ALA A 134 9.32 -1.22 12.84
N TYR A 135 8.10 -1.57 13.27
CA TYR A 135 6.90 -1.15 12.54
C TYR A 135 6.75 0.37 12.52
N SER A 136 6.87 1.03 13.68
CA SER A 136 6.80 2.48 13.78
C SER A 136 7.90 3.16 12.96
N VAL A 137 9.14 2.66 13.04
CA VAL A 137 10.27 3.16 12.24
C VAL A 137 10.04 2.95 10.75
N SER A 138 9.55 1.78 10.34
CA SER A 138 9.25 1.52 8.92
C SER A 138 8.17 2.46 8.37
N LYS A 139 7.12 2.76 9.14
CA LYS A 139 6.06 3.68 8.72
C LYS A 139 6.52 5.15 8.73
N ALA A 140 7.43 5.53 9.61
CA ALA A 140 8.08 6.84 9.57
C ALA A 140 8.98 6.98 8.33
N GLY A 141 9.78 5.95 8.03
CA GLY A 141 10.57 5.90 6.80
C GLY A 141 9.70 5.94 5.54
N LEU A 142 8.52 5.28 5.58
CA LEU A 142 7.57 5.31 4.47
C LEU A 142 6.96 6.70 4.25
N ASN A 143 6.67 7.45 5.33
CA ASN A 143 6.23 8.84 5.24
C ASN A 143 7.30 9.68 4.54
N ALA A 144 8.56 9.60 4.97
CA ALA A 144 9.66 10.33 4.35
C ALA A 144 9.86 9.92 2.87
N LEU A 145 9.79 8.62 2.56
CA LEU A 145 9.91 8.13 1.18
C LEU A 145 8.80 8.69 0.28
N SER A 146 7.56 8.74 0.77
CA SER A 146 6.44 9.29 0.00
C SER A 146 6.60 10.79 -0.28
N GLU A 147 7.09 11.56 0.69
CA GLU A 147 7.38 12.99 0.55
C GLU A 147 8.52 13.25 -0.44
N ILE A 148 9.62 12.45 -0.36
CA ILE A 148 10.74 12.52 -1.31
C ILE A 148 10.24 12.25 -2.73
N ILE A 149 9.47 11.18 -2.95
CA ILE A 149 8.94 10.86 -4.28
C ILE A 149 8.02 11.98 -4.77
N ALA A 150 7.16 12.53 -3.92
CA ALA A 150 6.27 13.62 -4.30
C ALA A 150 7.05 14.86 -4.78
N ASP A 151 8.07 15.26 -4.05
CA ASP A 151 8.94 16.40 -4.40
C ASP A 151 9.72 16.16 -5.71
N GLU A 152 10.29 14.96 -5.88
CA GLU A 152 11.04 14.59 -7.10
C GLU A 152 10.18 14.55 -8.37
N VAL A 153 8.88 14.24 -8.25
CA VAL A 153 8.00 14.10 -9.43
C VAL A 153 7.18 15.36 -9.72
N GLU A 154 7.04 16.28 -8.76
CA GLU A 154 6.15 17.46 -8.85
C GLU A 154 6.36 18.29 -10.12
N SER A 155 7.61 18.58 -10.47
CA SER A 155 7.96 19.45 -11.61
C SER A 155 8.13 18.73 -12.95
N VAL A 156 8.15 17.38 -12.94
CA VAL A 156 8.54 16.56 -14.11
C VAL A 156 7.47 15.56 -14.55
N SER A 157 6.36 15.48 -13.85
CA SER A 157 5.26 14.55 -14.17
C SER A 157 3.94 14.98 -13.53
N ASN A 158 2.85 14.28 -13.90
CA ASN A 158 1.52 14.43 -13.30
C ASN A 158 1.26 13.42 -12.16
N ILE A 159 2.30 12.73 -11.67
CA ILE A 159 2.13 11.75 -10.61
C ILE A 159 1.65 12.44 -9.34
N LYS A 160 0.50 11.98 -8.81
CA LYS A 160 0.04 12.35 -7.47
C LYS A 160 0.41 11.26 -6.48
N VAL A 161 1.02 11.68 -5.38
CA VAL A 161 1.46 10.80 -4.30
C VAL A 161 0.59 11.03 -3.08
N PHE A 162 0.02 9.96 -2.53
CA PHE A 162 -0.80 9.99 -1.33
C PHE A 162 -0.24 9.07 -0.26
N ASN A 163 -0.25 9.54 0.97
CA ASN A 163 0.15 8.81 2.16
C ASN A 163 -1.07 8.68 3.08
N PHE A 164 -1.76 7.54 2.99
CA PHE A 164 -3.06 7.32 3.62
C PHE A 164 -2.94 6.64 4.98
N ASP A 165 -3.38 7.31 6.05
CA ASP A 165 -3.57 6.70 7.37
C ASP A 165 -5.03 6.21 7.52
N PRO A 166 -5.30 4.92 7.43
CA PRO A 166 -6.63 4.36 7.55
C PRO A 166 -7.17 4.39 8.99
N LYS A 167 -6.39 4.82 9.99
CA LYS A 167 -6.72 4.74 11.41
C LYS A 167 -7.06 3.31 11.85
N ALA A 168 -7.67 3.14 13.04
CA ALA A 168 -8.08 1.82 13.51
C ALA A 168 -9.07 1.17 12.53
N THR A 169 -8.68 0.03 11.95
CA THR A 169 -9.47 -0.73 10.97
C THR A 169 -9.48 -2.20 11.37
N ARG A 170 -10.61 -2.88 11.27
CA ARG A 170 -10.81 -4.26 11.66
C ARG A 170 -10.05 -5.22 10.74
N THR A 171 -8.83 -5.59 11.14
CA THR A 171 -7.91 -6.45 10.40
C THR A 171 -7.20 -7.42 11.34
N LYS A 172 -6.61 -8.50 10.80
CA LYS A 172 -5.76 -9.41 11.58
C LYS A 172 -4.58 -8.67 12.23
N MET A 173 -3.98 -7.70 11.55
CA MET A 173 -2.90 -6.86 12.09
C MET A 173 -3.38 -6.05 13.29
N ARG A 174 -4.59 -5.51 13.23
CA ARG A 174 -5.18 -4.77 14.37
C ARG A 174 -5.41 -5.66 15.59
N SER A 175 -5.94 -6.86 15.38
CA SER A 175 -6.14 -7.84 16.47
C SER A 175 -4.81 -8.29 17.10
N LEU A 176 -3.74 -8.38 16.32
CA LEU A 176 -2.41 -8.67 16.84
C LEU A 176 -1.87 -7.54 17.72
N ALA A 177 -2.07 -6.28 17.30
CA ALA A 177 -1.60 -5.10 18.03
C ALA A 177 -2.43 -4.81 19.30
N TYR A 178 -3.72 -5.13 19.27
CA TYR A 178 -4.68 -4.83 20.35
C TYR A 178 -5.60 -6.03 20.60
N PRO A 179 -5.08 -7.13 21.19
CA PRO A 179 -5.84 -8.36 21.34
C PRO A 179 -7.06 -8.26 22.27
N ALA A 180 -7.07 -7.27 23.17
CA ALA A 180 -8.20 -7.03 24.08
C ALA A 180 -9.26 -6.05 23.52
N GLU A 181 -9.03 -5.50 22.31
CA GLU A 181 -9.97 -4.56 21.70
C GLU A 181 -11.16 -5.29 21.08
N ASN A 182 -12.38 -4.80 21.33
CA ASN A 182 -13.57 -5.39 20.72
C ASN A 182 -13.61 -5.08 19.20
N PRO A 183 -13.48 -6.08 18.32
CA PRO A 183 -13.43 -5.85 16.88
C PRO A 183 -14.73 -5.24 16.32
N ASN A 184 -15.87 -5.40 16.98
CA ASN A 184 -17.15 -4.86 16.53
C ASN A 184 -17.28 -3.34 16.74
N THR A 185 -16.39 -2.73 17.52
CA THR A 185 -16.34 -1.27 17.69
C THR A 185 -15.43 -0.58 16.68
N ILE A 186 -14.78 -1.36 15.80
CA ILE A 186 -13.81 -0.86 14.83
C ILE A 186 -14.39 -1.00 13.44
N LYS A 187 -14.20 0.03 12.60
CA LYS A 187 -14.70 0.03 11.23
C LYS A 187 -14.13 -1.10 10.39
N GLU A 188 -14.91 -1.57 9.46
CA GLU A 188 -14.51 -2.54 8.44
C GLU A 188 -13.62 -1.91 7.36
N PRO A 189 -12.76 -2.70 6.70
CA PRO A 189 -11.93 -2.23 5.58
C PRO A 189 -12.76 -1.59 4.45
N LEU A 190 -13.97 -2.07 4.20
CA LEU A 190 -14.85 -1.54 3.15
C LEU A 190 -15.14 -0.04 3.31
N LYS A 191 -15.15 0.47 4.55
CA LYS A 191 -15.32 1.89 4.86
C LYS A 191 -14.18 2.80 4.36
N LEU A 192 -13.09 2.21 3.91
CA LEU A 192 -11.94 2.92 3.36
C LEU A 192 -12.03 3.09 1.84
N MET A 193 -12.93 2.38 1.18
CA MET A 193 -12.89 2.24 -0.28
C MET A 193 -13.18 3.55 -1.01
N ASP A 194 -14.04 4.39 -0.48
CA ASP A 194 -14.32 5.71 -1.05
C ASP A 194 -13.07 6.61 -1.05
N TYR A 195 -12.22 6.48 -0.03
CA TYR A 195 -10.93 7.19 0.01
C TYR A 195 -9.98 6.71 -1.09
N TYR A 196 -9.90 5.39 -1.32
CA TYR A 196 -9.09 4.85 -2.39
C TYR A 196 -9.63 5.24 -3.77
N LEU A 197 -10.95 5.20 -3.98
CA LEU A 197 -11.54 5.66 -5.24
C LEU A 197 -11.21 7.12 -5.52
N TRP A 198 -11.35 7.97 -4.51
CA TRP A 198 -10.99 9.38 -4.68
C TRP A 198 -9.50 9.55 -4.99
N MET A 199 -8.61 8.97 -4.22
CA MET A 199 -7.17 9.07 -4.48
C MET A 199 -6.79 8.59 -5.89
N LEU A 200 -7.55 7.67 -6.47
CA LEU A 200 -7.34 7.14 -7.81
C LEU A 200 -8.06 7.93 -8.91
N SER A 201 -9.03 8.77 -8.57
CA SER A 201 -9.81 9.54 -9.52
C SER A 201 -9.10 10.82 -9.99
N GLU A 202 -9.64 11.44 -11.04
CA GLU A 202 -9.20 12.76 -11.51
C GLU A 202 -9.49 13.87 -10.49
N ASP A 203 -10.53 13.72 -9.65
CA ASP A 203 -10.90 14.71 -8.64
C ASP A 203 -9.76 15.00 -7.66
N SER A 204 -8.92 14.00 -7.40
CA SER A 204 -7.75 14.16 -6.54
C SER A 204 -6.59 14.93 -7.17
N SER A 205 -6.65 15.21 -8.48
CA SER A 205 -5.56 15.88 -9.21
C SER A 205 -5.31 17.30 -8.72
N SER A 206 -6.34 18.00 -8.24
CA SER A 206 -6.25 19.33 -7.66
C SER A 206 -5.74 19.36 -6.21
N SER A 207 -5.64 18.21 -5.55
CA SER A 207 -5.17 18.14 -4.17
C SER A 207 -3.66 18.36 -4.07
N ASN A 208 -3.27 19.23 -3.14
CA ASN A 208 -1.87 19.41 -2.73
C ASN A 208 -1.55 18.66 -1.42
N GLU A 209 -2.52 17.93 -0.85
CA GLU A 209 -2.33 17.18 0.38
C GLU A 209 -1.72 15.81 0.08
N ILE A 210 -0.51 15.57 0.55
CA ILE A 210 0.13 14.25 0.51
C ILE A 210 -0.46 13.33 1.60
N HIS A 211 -0.66 13.88 2.80
CA HIS A 211 -1.11 13.11 3.96
C HIS A 211 -2.63 13.12 4.12
N ILE A 212 -3.24 12.02 3.74
CA ILE A 212 -4.68 11.80 3.88
C ILE A 212 -4.94 10.92 5.10
N GLU A 213 -5.95 11.27 5.89
CA GLU A 213 -6.38 10.47 7.04
C GLU A 213 -7.88 10.15 6.94
N TYR A 214 -8.23 8.94 7.37
CA TYR A 214 -9.63 8.61 7.53
C TYR A 214 -10.29 9.51 8.59
N LYS A 215 -11.32 10.27 8.17
CA LYS A 215 -12.09 11.22 9.00
C LYS A 215 -13.56 10.80 9.19
N GLY A 216 -13.91 9.56 8.87
CA GLY A 216 -15.27 9.02 8.94
C GLY A 216 -15.93 8.83 7.58
N ASP A 217 -17.16 8.30 7.58
CA ASP A 217 -17.90 7.93 6.36
C ASP A 217 -18.45 9.16 5.58
N LYS A 218 -18.23 10.37 6.07
CA LYS A 218 -18.64 11.62 5.41
C LYS A 218 -17.47 12.29 4.70
N PHE A 219 -16.63 11.50 4.06
CA PHE A 219 -15.64 12.07 3.16
C PHE A 219 -16.41 12.71 1.98
N ARG A 220 -16.42 14.03 1.94
CA ARG A 220 -16.90 14.78 0.78
C ARG A 220 -15.69 15.35 0.07
N TRP A 221 -15.62 15.06 -1.20
CA TRP A 221 -14.65 15.59 -2.15
C TRP A 221 -14.69 17.11 -2.18
#